data_540c5b9b5da35dd615d04033bfc6ac6d
#
_entry.id   540c5b9b5da35dd615d04033bfc6ac6d
#
_cell.length_a   1.000
_cell.length_b   1.000
_cell.length_c   1.000
_cell.angle_alpha   90.00
_cell.angle_beta   90.00
_cell.angle_gamma   90.00
#
_symmetry.space_group_name_H-M   'P 1'
#
loop_
_entity.id
_entity.type
_entity.pdbx_description
1 polymer ?
#
loop_
_entity_poly.entity_id
_entity_poly.type
_entity_poly.pdbx_seq_one_letter_code
_entity_poly.pdbx_strand_id
1 'polypeptide(L)'
;VKLGFIIVGILAATFPFIVMTGMHHALTPIGLNAIATGGTDTLIFVSQVCSNLAQSGASLAVAVRSKDSNMKQLASAAGVSALMGITEPALYGVTLKLKRPVVAASIAAGIGGIVGGLLQVSLYIAQNCIMAIPAFIGEKGLSNLIYGIIMIVVSFVAAFVLTLIFGFEDVKAETEDEVQNTDTEKQPAQQNAPLVEKIELCAPVAGTVKALSDVPDKTFADKVLGDGAAIVPSEGKVYAPADGTVANIMD
;
A
#
# COMPACT_ATOMS: atom_id res chain seq x y z
N VAL A 1 -6.07 -24.66 20.04
CA VAL A 1 -7.48 -24.55 19.67
C VAL A 1 -7.67 -25.17 18.30
N LYS A 2 -8.50 -26.24 18.15
CA LYS A 2 -8.67 -27.02 16.90
C LYS A 2 -9.22 -26.22 15.70
N LEU A 3 -9.65 -24.99 15.91
CA LEU A 3 -10.24 -24.10 14.88
C LEU A 3 -9.41 -22.84 14.61
N GLY A 4 -8.20 -22.72 15.17
CA GLY A 4 -7.36 -21.53 15.00
C GLY A 4 -7.02 -21.19 13.55
N PHE A 5 -6.86 -22.20 12.69
CA PHE A 5 -6.57 -22.00 11.26
C PHE A 5 -7.68 -21.26 10.52
N ILE A 6 -8.94 -21.43 10.92
CA ILE A 6 -10.07 -20.72 10.32
C ILE A 6 -10.00 -19.24 10.65
N ILE A 7 -9.62 -18.90 11.88
CA ILE A 7 -9.50 -17.50 12.33
C ILE A 7 -8.40 -16.79 11.56
N VAL A 8 -7.24 -17.43 11.35
CA VAL A 8 -6.14 -16.89 10.51
C VAL A 8 -6.64 -16.65 9.09
N GLY A 9 -7.37 -17.62 8.51
CA GLY A 9 -7.92 -17.50 7.17
C GLY A 9 -8.94 -16.36 7.04
N ILE A 10 -9.87 -16.24 7.98
CA ILE A 10 -10.87 -15.16 7.98
C ILE A 10 -10.19 -13.81 8.15
N LEU A 11 -9.25 -13.68 9.09
CA LEU A 11 -8.54 -12.43 9.31
C LEU A 11 -7.72 -12.04 8.07
N ALA A 12 -7.01 -12.97 7.45
CA ALA A 12 -6.26 -12.73 6.23
C ALA A 12 -7.16 -12.29 5.07
N ALA A 13 -8.31 -12.94 4.88
CA ALA A 13 -9.28 -12.61 3.84
C ALA A 13 -9.91 -11.22 4.03
N THR A 14 -10.18 -10.84 5.27
CA THR A 14 -10.81 -9.55 5.60
C THR A 14 -9.80 -8.41 5.75
N PHE A 15 -8.51 -8.72 5.80
CA PHE A 15 -7.44 -7.76 6.08
C PHE A 15 -7.42 -6.56 5.10
N PRO A 16 -7.62 -6.72 3.77
CA PRO A 16 -7.69 -5.58 2.85
C PRO A 16 -8.78 -4.58 3.24
N PHE A 17 -9.93 -5.06 3.73
CA PHE A 17 -11.04 -4.19 4.17
C PHE A 17 -10.73 -3.50 5.51
N ILE A 18 -9.98 -4.17 6.39
CA ILE A 18 -9.48 -3.55 7.63
C ILE A 18 -8.48 -2.43 7.30
N VAL A 19 -7.63 -2.64 6.28
CA VAL A 19 -6.71 -1.59 5.79
C VAL A 19 -7.49 -0.38 5.28
N MET A 20 -8.61 -0.59 4.56
CA MET A 20 -9.45 0.49 4.05
C MET A 20 -10.03 1.39 5.17
N THR A 21 -10.27 0.84 6.34
CA THR A 21 -10.76 1.62 7.50
C THR A 21 -9.63 2.25 8.32
N GLY A 22 -8.36 2.00 7.97
CA GLY A 22 -7.20 2.42 8.76
C GLY A 22 -7.00 1.64 10.07
N MET A 23 -7.93 0.76 10.44
CA MET A 23 -7.90 0.04 11.72
C MET A 23 -6.81 -1.04 11.82
N HIS A 24 -6.14 -1.38 10.72
CA HIS A 24 -5.04 -2.35 10.72
C HIS A 24 -3.89 -1.95 11.66
N HIS A 25 -3.66 -0.65 11.87
CA HIS A 25 -2.68 -0.16 12.84
C HIS A 25 -3.03 -0.53 14.29
N ALA A 26 -4.31 -0.65 14.62
CA ALA A 26 -4.74 -1.10 15.96
C ALA A 26 -4.42 -2.57 16.23
N LEU A 27 -4.26 -3.39 15.19
CA LEU A 27 -3.89 -4.80 15.32
C LEU A 27 -2.39 -4.99 15.59
N THR A 28 -1.55 -4.07 15.16
CA THR A 28 -0.09 -4.15 15.30
C THR A 28 0.36 -4.28 16.76
N PRO A 29 -0.12 -3.46 17.72
CA PRO A 29 0.23 -3.64 19.14
C PRO A 29 -0.18 -4.99 19.71
N ILE A 30 -1.27 -5.58 19.22
CA ILE A 30 -1.74 -6.91 19.66
C ILE A 30 -0.75 -7.99 19.21
N GLY A 31 -0.31 -7.95 17.94
CA GLY A 31 0.71 -8.86 17.42
C GLY A 31 2.07 -8.69 18.13
N LEU A 32 2.49 -7.43 18.36
CA LEU A 32 3.72 -7.13 19.11
C LEU A 32 3.66 -7.68 20.54
N ASN A 33 2.52 -7.50 21.23
CA ASN A 33 2.34 -8.04 22.57
C ASN A 33 2.36 -9.58 22.56
N ALA A 34 1.79 -10.23 21.55
CA ALA A 34 1.85 -11.68 21.41
C ALA A 34 3.31 -12.17 21.30
N ILE A 35 4.15 -11.51 20.51
CA ILE A 35 5.58 -11.81 20.40
C ILE A 35 6.30 -11.53 21.72
N ALA A 36 6.03 -10.38 22.36
CA ALA A 36 6.72 -9.99 23.59
C ALA A 36 6.42 -10.91 24.77
N THR A 37 5.19 -11.41 24.89
CA THR A 37 4.75 -12.25 26.02
C THR A 37 4.82 -13.74 25.72
N GLY A 38 4.49 -14.15 24.49
CA GLY A 38 4.43 -15.55 24.06
C GLY A 38 5.57 -15.99 23.15
N GLY A 39 6.51 -15.11 22.85
CA GLY A 39 7.66 -15.38 21.98
C GLY A 39 7.33 -15.47 20.49
N THR A 40 6.05 -15.57 20.11
CA THR A 40 5.64 -15.71 18.71
C THR A 40 4.26 -15.10 18.45
N ASP A 41 4.06 -14.60 17.20
CA ASP A 41 2.72 -14.36 16.68
C ASP A 41 2.32 -15.45 15.67
N THR A 42 1.12 -15.96 15.81
CA THR A 42 0.53 -16.97 14.94
C THR A 42 -0.77 -16.50 14.28
N LEU A 43 -1.14 -15.25 14.46
CA LEU A 43 -2.43 -14.72 14.02
C LEU A 43 -2.28 -13.42 13.25
N ILE A 44 -1.83 -12.34 13.88
CA ILE A 44 -1.90 -10.99 13.32
C ILE A 44 -0.92 -10.82 12.15
N PHE A 45 0.39 -10.97 12.43
CA PHE A 45 1.41 -10.80 11.38
C PHE A 45 1.37 -11.92 10.34
N VAL A 46 1.01 -13.15 10.74
CA VAL A 46 0.79 -14.26 9.79
C VAL A 46 -0.32 -13.91 8.82
N SER A 47 -1.45 -13.37 9.28
CA SER A 47 -2.56 -12.94 8.42
C SER A 47 -2.18 -11.76 7.54
N GLN A 48 -1.40 -10.79 8.07
CA GLN A 48 -0.90 -9.65 7.31
C GLN A 48 0.01 -10.08 6.15
N VAL A 49 0.96 -10.99 6.41
CA VAL A 49 1.83 -11.55 5.36
C VAL A 49 1.00 -12.17 4.24
N CYS A 50 0.01 -13.01 4.57
CA CYS A 50 -0.86 -13.63 3.58
C CYS A 50 -1.61 -12.58 2.73
N SER A 51 -2.18 -11.56 3.38
CA SER A 51 -2.92 -10.50 2.70
C SER A 51 -2.03 -9.65 1.81
N ASN A 52 -0.86 -9.23 2.28
CA ASN A 52 0.05 -8.38 1.54
C ASN A 52 0.61 -9.09 0.31
N LEU A 53 0.97 -10.37 0.45
CA LEU A 53 1.45 -11.18 -0.67
C LEU A 53 0.32 -11.47 -1.68
N ALA A 54 -0.92 -11.65 -1.22
CA ALA A 54 -2.06 -11.80 -2.11
C ALA A 54 -2.35 -10.50 -2.89
N GLN A 55 -2.29 -9.33 -2.24
CA GLN A 55 -2.43 -8.03 -2.92
C GLN A 55 -1.34 -7.82 -3.97
N SER A 56 -0.10 -8.23 -3.66
CA SER A 56 1.00 -8.21 -4.63
C SER A 56 0.72 -9.12 -5.83
N GLY A 57 0.35 -10.38 -5.58
CA GLY A 57 0.02 -11.34 -6.63
C GLY A 57 -1.10 -10.87 -7.55
N ALA A 58 -2.17 -10.33 -6.97
CA ALA A 58 -3.28 -9.77 -7.72
C ALA A 58 -2.87 -8.56 -8.58
N SER A 59 -2.09 -7.63 -8.02
CA SER A 59 -1.62 -6.45 -8.75
C SER A 59 -0.68 -6.82 -9.89
N LEU A 60 0.24 -7.76 -9.68
CA LEU A 60 1.13 -8.24 -10.73
C LEU A 60 0.38 -9.01 -11.83
N ALA A 61 -0.70 -9.74 -11.49
CA ALA A 61 -1.58 -10.34 -12.48
C ALA A 61 -2.29 -9.28 -13.34
N VAL A 62 -2.71 -8.16 -12.73
CA VAL A 62 -3.24 -7.01 -13.47
C VAL A 62 -2.18 -6.43 -14.40
N ALA A 63 -0.95 -6.24 -13.92
CA ALA A 63 0.16 -5.73 -14.72
C ALA A 63 0.43 -6.58 -15.98
N VAL A 64 0.31 -7.90 -15.87
CA VAL A 64 0.52 -8.82 -17.00
C VAL A 64 -0.66 -8.78 -17.98
N ARG A 65 -1.89 -8.73 -17.49
CA ARG A 65 -3.11 -8.89 -18.31
C ARG A 65 -3.65 -7.59 -18.88
N SER A 66 -3.49 -6.46 -18.20
CA SER A 66 -4.01 -5.15 -18.66
C SER A 66 -3.45 -4.79 -20.03
N LYS A 67 -4.26 -4.13 -20.84
CA LYS A 67 -3.87 -3.57 -22.14
C LYS A 67 -3.51 -2.09 -22.03
N ASP A 68 -3.94 -1.42 -20.96
CA ASP A 68 -3.60 -0.03 -20.69
C ASP A 68 -2.17 0.09 -20.15
N SER A 69 -1.35 0.89 -20.81
CA SER A 69 0.05 1.12 -20.43
C SER A 69 0.19 1.76 -19.04
N ASN A 70 -0.68 2.71 -18.71
CA ASN A 70 -0.67 3.40 -17.43
C ASN A 70 -1.04 2.44 -16.29
N MET A 71 -2.08 1.61 -16.50
CA MET A 71 -2.47 0.59 -15.53
C MET A 71 -1.39 -0.47 -15.35
N LYS A 72 -0.69 -0.89 -16.41
CA LYS A 72 0.44 -1.81 -16.31
C LYS A 72 1.56 -1.27 -15.43
N GLN A 73 1.97 -0.02 -15.66
CA GLN A 73 3.02 0.63 -14.88
C GLN A 73 2.61 0.76 -13.42
N LEU A 74 1.41 1.28 -13.17
CA LEU A 74 0.86 1.42 -11.82
C LEU A 74 0.78 0.08 -11.11
N ALA A 75 0.21 -0.94 -11.75
CA ALA A 75 0.03 -2.27 -11.16
C ALA A 75 1.37 -2.99 -10.90
N SER A 76 2.37 -2.78 -11.78
CA SER A 76 3.73 -3.31 -11.56
C SER A 76 4.37 -2.67 -10.33
N ALA A 77 4.40 -1.34 -10.26
CA ALA A 77 4.98 -0.61 -9.13
C ALA A 77 4.24 -0.92 -7.81
N ALA A 78 2.90 -0.92 -7.85
CA ALA A 78 2.06 -1.24 -6.70
C ALA A 78 2.22 -2.69 -6.23
N GLY A 79 2.36 -3.64 -7.16
CA GLY A 79 2.62 -5.04 -6.85
C GLY A 79 3.95 -5.25 -6.13
N VAL A 80 5.02 -4.60 -6.60
CA VAL A 80 6.33 -4.62 -5.92
C VAL A 80 6.24 -3.94 -4.55
N SER A 81 5.55 -2.80 -4.44
CA SER A 81 5.31 -2.12 -3.17
C SER A 81 4.61 -3.03 -2.16
N ALA A 82 3.59 -3.77 -2.59
CA ALA A 82 2.86 -4.72 -1.75
C ALA A 82 3.73 -5.90 -1.28
N LEU A 83 4.70 -6.39 -2.11
CA LEU A 83 5.70 -7.35 -1.66
C LEU A 83 6.51 -6.85 -0.47
N MET A 84 6.78 -5.55 -0.43
CA MET A 84 7.49 -4.88 0.67
C MET A 84 6.59 -4.49 1.84
N GLY A 85 5.30 -4.84 1.79
CA GLY A 85 4.33 -4.62 2.87
C GLY A 85 3.55 -3.32 2.79
N ILE A 86 3.77 -2.50 1.76
CA ILE A 86 3.04 -1.26 1.53
C ILE A 86 1.94 -1.56 0.50
N THR A 87 0.74 -1.82 0.98
CA THR A 87 -0.37 -2.34 0.16
C THR A 87 -1.34 -1.28 -0.35
N GLU A 88 -1.28 -0.07 0.18
CA GLU A 88 -2.20 1.02 -0.18
C GLU A 88 -2.19 1.33 -1.69
N PRO A 89 -1.03 1.44 -2.37
CA PRO A 89 -1.02 1.64 -3.83
C PRO A 89 -1.65 0.48 -4.59
N ALA A 90 -1.43 -0.77 -4.14
CA ALA A 90 -2.01 -1.95 -4.74
C ALA A 90 -3.53 -2.01 -4.50
N LEU A 91 -3.96 -1.70 -3.29
CA LEU A 91 -5.36 -1.75 -2.89
C LEU A 91 -6.18 -0.67 -3.60
N TYR A 92 -5.81 0.60 -3.43
CA TYR A 92 -6.61 1.73 -3.96
C TYR A 92 -6.35 2.01 -5.43
N GLY A 93 -5.10 1.90 -5.89
CA GLY A 93 -4.73 2.21 -7.27
C GLY A 93 -5.10 1.11 -8.26
N VAL A 94 -5.15 -0.16 -7.81
CA VAL A 94 -5.28 -1.31 -8.71
C VAL A 94 -6.46 -2.19 -8.34
N THR A 95 -6.40 -2.90 -7.22
CA THR A 95 -7.30 -4.02 -6.96
C THR A 95 -8.73 -3.58 -6.66
N LEU A 96 -8.92 -2.52 -5.88
CA LEU A 96 -10.22 -1.94 -5.58
C LEU A 96 -10.81 -1.21 -6.79
N LYS A 97 -9.98 -0.45 -7.52
CA LYS A 97 -10.39 0.26 -8.73
C LYS A 97 -10.98 -0.68 -9.78
N LEU A 98 -10.37 -1.85 -9.95
CA LEU A 98 -10.84 -2.89 -10.88
C LEU A 98 -11.90 -3.84 -10.27
N LYS A 99 -12.22 -3.71 -8.98
CA LYS A 99 -13.23 -4.46 -8.21
C LYS A 99 -12.97 -5.98 -8.11
N ARG A 100 -12.86 -6.70 -9.22
CA ARG A 100 -12.65 -8.16 -9.23
C ARG A 100 -11.32 -8.60 -8.63
N PRO A 101 -10.18 -7.93 -8.89
CA PRO A 101 -8.88 -8.29 -8.30
C PRO A 101 -8.85 -8.20 -6.76
N VAL A 102 -9.59 -7.26 -6.13
CA VAL A 102 -9.62 -7.21 -4.66
C VAL A 102 -10.32 -8.43 -4.06
N VAL A 103 -11.38 -8.93 -4.72
CA VAL A 103 -12.07 -10.17 -4.30
C VAL A 103 -11.14 -11.37 -4.46
N ALA A 104 -10.43 -11.46 -5.60
CA ALA A 104 -9.45 -12.51 -5.85
C ALA A 104 -8.34 -12.51 -4.79
N ALA A 105 -7.79 -11.34 -4.48
CA ALA A 105 -6.77 -11.17 -3.44
C ALA A 105 -7.29 -11.57 -2.06
N SER A 106 -8.51 -11.18 -1.69
CA SER A 106 -9.12 -11.53 -0.39
C SER A 106 -9.32 -13.05 -0.26
N ILE A 107 -9.83 -13.71 -1.29
CA ILE A 107 -10.01 -15.18 -1.28
C ILE A 107 -8.64 -15.86 -1.17
N ALA A 108 -7.66 -15.43 -1.95
CA ALA A 108 -6.32 -16.00 -1.92
C ALA A 108 -5.61 -15.80 -0.58
N ALA A 109 -5.75 -14.61 0.01
CA ALA A 109 -5.27 -14.34 1.36
C ALA A 109 -5.89 -15.29 2.39
N GLY A 110 -7.20 -15.55 2.28
CA GLY A 110 -7.91 -16.51 3.12
C GLY A 110 -7.38 -17.94 2.94
N ILE A 111 -7.15 -18.39 1.71
CA ILE A 111 -6.55 -19.69 1.41
C ILE A 111 -5.16 -19.80 2.04
N GLY A 112 -4.30 -18.79 1.81
CA GLY A 112 -2.97 -18.74 2.42
C GLY A 112 -3.01 -18.74 3.95
N GLY A 113 -3.94 -17.96 4.53
CA GLY A 113 -4.15 -17.93 5.98
C GLY A 113 -4.61 -19.27 6.55
N ILE A 114 -5.50 -20.00 5.86
CA ILE A 114 -5.89 -21.37 6.25
C ILE A 114 -4.69 -22.31 6.20
N VAL A 115 -3.90 -22.27 5.13
CA VAL A 115 -2.69 -23.08 5.00
C VAL A 115 -1.68 -22.74 6.09
N GLY A 116 -1.41 -21.46 6.36
CA GLY A 116 -0.53 -21.02 7.43
C GLY A 116 -1.01 -21.47 8.81
N GLY A 117 -2.31 -21.37 9.06
CA GLY A 117 -2.92 -21.80 10.31
C GLY A 117 -2.90 -23.32 10.49
N LEU A 118 -3.13 -24.12 9.43
CA LEU A 118 -3.04 -25.58 9.45
C LEU A 118 -1.60 -26.06 9.71
N LEU A 119 -0.63 -25.40 9.09
CA LEU A 119 0.81 -25.68 9.28
C LEU A 119 1.36 -25.07 10.57
N GLN A 120 0.52 -24.35 11.33
CA GLN A 120 0.89 -23.67 12.57
C GLN A 120 2.12 -22.77 12.42
N VAL A 121 2.14 -22.00 11.32
CA VAL A 121 3.19 -21.02 11.04
C VAL A 121 3.26 -20.00 12.17
N SER A 122 4.47 -19.70 12.60
CA SER A 122 4.75 -18.75 13.68
C SER A 122 5.77 -17.71 13.22
N LEU A 123 5.53 -16.46 13.54
CA LEU A 123 6.47 -15.36 13.35
C LEU A 123 7.11 -15.00 14.68
N TYR A 124 8.44 -14.95 14.71
CA TYR A 124 9.23 -14.61 15.91
C TYR A 124 9.63 -13.14 15.93
N ILE A 125 9.50 -12.45 14.79
CA ILE A 125 9.77 -11.03 14.64
C ILE A 125 8.58 -10.40 13.93
N ALA A 126 8.20 -9.18 14.33
CA ALA A 126 7.11 -8.43 13.72
C ALA A 126 7.48 -8.03 12.29
N GLN A 127 6.95 -8.76 11.32
CA GLN A 127 7.12 -8.51 9.89
C GLN A 127 5.84 -8.87 9.14
N ASN A 128 5.51 -8.06 8.13
CA ASN A 128 4.27 -8.21 7.35
C ASN A 128 4.49 -8.32 5.84
N CYS A 129 5.72 -8.54 5.39
CA CYS A 129 6.10 -8.51 3.97
C CYS A 129 6.99 -9.70 3.61
N ILE A 130 7.54 -9.72 2.40
CA ILE A 130 8.47 -10.77 1.95
C ILE A 130 9.70 -10.91 2.86
N MET A 131 10.09 -9.82 3.54
CA MET A 131 11.17 -9.83 4.53
C MET A 131 10.84 -10.63 5.79
N ALA A 132 9.61 -11.16 5.92
CA ALA A 132 9.25 -12.10 6.98
C ALA A 132 9.92 -13.47 6.85
N ILE A 133 10.56 -13.79 5.71
CA ILE A 133 11.20 -15.09 5.51
C ILE A 133 12.19 -15.44 6.63
N PRO A 134 13.17 -14.61 7.01
CA PRO A 134 14.02 -14.90 8.17
C PRO A 134 13.28 -14.87 9.52
N ALA A 135 12.17 -14.16 9.62
CA ALA A 135 11.37 -14.07 10.84
C ALA A 135 10.61 -15.37 11.18
N PHE A 136 10.54 -16.33 10.26
CA PHE A 136 10.03 -17.67 10.51
C PHE A 136 11.05 -18.59 11.20
N ILE A 137 12.33 -18.20 11.26
CA ILE A 137 13.36 -19.00 11.94
C ILE A 137 13.31 -18.72 13.44
N GLY A 138 13.10 -19.76 14.23
CA GLY A 138 13.03 -19.66 15.70
C GLY A 138 13.00 -21.06 16.31
N GLU A 139 12.35 -21.21 17.45
CA GLU A 139 12.31 -22.47 18.21
C GLU A 139 11.82 -23.69 17.42
N LYS A 140 10.91 -23.48 16.46
CA LYS A 140 10.40 -24.55 15.58
C LYS A 140 11.38 -24.94 14.45
N GLY A 141 12.52 -24.27 14.36
CA GLY A 141 13.57 -24.58 13.40
C GLY A 141 13.18 -24.38 11.93
N LEU A 142 13.87 -25.11 11.03
CA LEU A 142 13.70 -25.00 9.57
C LEU A 142 12.32 -25.44 9.07
N SER A 143 11.60 -26.28 9.82
CA SER A 143 10.25 -26.70 9.43
C SER A 143 9.29 -25.52 9.33
N ASN A 144 9.34 -24.60 10.29
CA ASN A 144 8.49 -23.42 10.29
C ASN A 144 8.85 -22.45 9.16
N LEU A 145 10.14 -22.33 8.80
CA LEU A 145 10.57 -21.57 7.64
C LEU A 145 9.98 -22.14 6.34
N ILE A 146 10.05 -23.46 6.16
CA ILE A 146 9.48 -24.11 4.96
C ILE A 146 7.97 -23.88 4.91
N TYR A 147 7.27 -24.02 6.02
CA TYR A 147 5.81 -23.77 6.12
C TYR A 147 5.46 -22.32 5.85
N GLY A 148 6.25 -21.37 6.33
CA GLY A 148 6.10 -19.95 6.04
C GLY A 148 6.28 -19.64 4.57
N ILE A 149 7.27 -20.23 3.91
CA ILE A 149 7.50 -20.08 2.46
C ILE A 149 6.32 -20.67 1.67
N ILE A 150 5.85 -21.87 2.03
CA ILE A 150 4.66 -22.47 1.39
C ILE A 150 3.46 -21.55 1.49
N MET A 151 3.19 -21.00 2.68
CA MET A 151 2.10 -20.06 2.94
C MET A 151 2.19 -18.81 2.05
N ILE A 152 3.39 -18.21 1.96
CA ILE A 152 3.68 -17.05 1.10
C ILE A 152 3.41 -17.37 -0.36
N VAL A 153 3.97 -18.47 -0.85
CA VAL A 153 3.84 -18.89 -2.26
C VAL A 153 2.38 -19.18 -2.59
N VAL A 154 1.67 -19.90 -1.70
CA VAL A 154 0.25 -20.19 -1.90
C VAL A 154 -0.58 -18.90 -1.96
N SER A 155 -0.37 -17.96 -1.04
CA SER A 155 -1.10 -16.67 -1.03
C SER A 155 -0.87 -15.89 -2.34
N PHE A 156 0.38 -15.76 -2.74
CA PHE A 156 0.76 -15.01 -3.93
C PHE A 156 0.25 -15.66 -5.22
N VAL A 157 0.53 -16.96 -5.41
CA VAL A 157 0.17 -17.69 -6.64
C VAL A 157 -1.34 -17.82 -6.76
N ALA A 158 -2.05 -18.11 -5.65
CA ALA A 158 -3.50 -18.18 -5.68
C ALA A 158 -4.11 -16.82 -6.09
N ALA A 159 -3.62 -15.71 -5.56
CA ALA A 159 -4.10 -14.37 -5.92
C ALA A 159 -3.82 -14.05 -7.40
N PHE A 160 -2.62 -14.38 -7.88
CA PHE A 160 -2.25 -14.19 -9.27
C PHE A 160 -3.16 -14.99 -10.21
N VAL A 161 -3.33 -16.28 -9.95
CA VAL A 161 -4.16 -17.17 -10.78
C VAL A 161 -5.64 -16.79 -10.71
N LEU A 162 -6.18 -16.55 -9.51
CA LEU A 162 -7.60 -16.16 -9.35
C LEU A 162 -7.88 -14.82 -10.05
N THR A 163 -6.96 -13.86 -10.00
CA THR A 163 -7.13 -12.59 -10.72
C THR A 163 -7.16 -12.80 -12.23
N LEU A 164 -6.35 -13.70 -12.77
CA LEU A 164 -6.39 -14.05 -14.18
C LEU A 164 -7.70 -14.79 -14.57
N ILE A 165 -8.19 -15.67 -13.70
CA ILE A 165 -9.44 -16.44 -13.93
C ILE A 165 -10.66 -15.52 -13.85
N PHE A 166 -10.78 -14.72 -12.79
CA PHE A 166 -11.93 -13.82 -12.63
C PHE A 166 -11.95 -12.73 -13.69
N GLY A 167 -10.79 -12.42 -14.26
CA GLY A 167 -10.61 -11.34 -15.20
C GLY A 167 -11.01 -9.99 -14.59
N PHE A 168 -10.75 -8.96 -15.32
CA PHE A 168 -11.18 -7.59 -15.02
C PHE A 168 -11.35 -6.85 -16.33
N GLU A 169 -12.18 -5.84 -16.32
CA GLU A 169 -12.30 -4.90 -17.43
C GLU A 169 -11.26 -3.79 -17.19
N ASP A 170 -10.39 -3.58 -18.18
CA ASP A 170 -9.52 -2.40 -18.14
C ASP A 170 -10.42 -1.17 -18.06
N VAL A 171 -10.13 -0.30 -17.12
CA VAL A 171 -10.77 1.03 -17.10
C VAL A 171 -10.32 1.68 -18.40
N LYS A 172 -11.24 1.79 -19.37
CA LYS A 172 -11.00 2.64 -20.54
C LYS A 172 -10.57 3.99 -19.97
N ALA A 173 -9.45 4.53 -20.46
CA ALA A 173 -9.15 5.92 -20.25
C ALA A 173 -10.40 6.67 -20.67
N GLU A 174 -11.14 7.19 -19.69
CA GLU A 174 -12.25 8.09 -19.98
C GLU A 174 -11.61 9.26 -20.72
N THR A 175 -11.88 9.32 -22.01
CA THR A 175 -11.79 10.56 -22.78
C THR A 175 -12.60 11.57 -21.97
N GLU A 176 -11.99 12.71 -21.70
CA GLU A 176 -12.44 13.80 -20.82
C GLU A 176 -13.74 14.46 -21.30
N ASP A 177 -14.87 13.76 -21.33
CA ASP A 177 -16.14 14.35 -21.77
C ASP A 177 -17.37 13.78 -21.06
N GLU A 178 -17.33 13.43 -19.78
CA GLU A 178 -18.57 13.29 -18.98
C GLU A 178 -18.26 13.19 -17.48
N VAL A 179 -18.02 14.33 -16.82
CA VAL A 179 -18.22 14.47 -15.37
C VAL A 179 -19.15 15.63 -15.11
N GLN A 180 -20.42 15.33 -15.18
CA GLN A 180 -21.42 16.12 -14.45
C GLN A 180 -22.14 15.23 -13.44
N ASN A 181 -22.02 15.63 -12.19
CA ASN A 181 -22.86 15.32 -11.04
C ASN A 181 -22.82 13.91 -10.43
N THR A 182 -22.06 13.75 -9.38
CA THR A 182 -22.61 13.27 -8.09
C THR A 182 -21.61 13.59 -6.97
N ASP A 183 -22.12 14.28 -5.96
CA ASP A 183 -21.42 14.64 -4.73
C ASP A 183 -20.93 13.42 -3.97
N THR A 184 -19.64 13.32 -3.69
CA THR A 184 -19.09 12.56 -2.56
C THR A 184 -17.67 13.06 -2.27
N GLU A 185 -17.43 13.36 -1.02
CA GLU A 185 -16.25 13.96 -0.42
C GLU A 185 -14.92 13.38 -0.92
N LYS A 186 -14.04 14.26 -1.40
CA LYS A 186 -12.68 13.97 -1.88
C LYS A 186 -11.67 14.15 -0.76
N GLN A 187 -10.94 13.08 -0.44
CA GLN A 187 -9.59 13.20 0.13
C GLN A 187 -8.56 13.35 -1.01
N PRO A 188 -7.52 14.18 -0.86
CA PRO A 188 -6.66 14.56 -1.98
C PRO A 188 -5.59 13.49 -2.27
N ALA A 189 -5.76 12.78 -3.38
CA ALA A 189 -4.66 12.08 -4.05
C ALA A 189 -4.03 13.02 -5.09
N GLN A 190 -2.72 13.02 -5.18
CA GLN A 190 -1.97 13.80 -6.16
C GLN A 190 -2.48 13.52 -7.58
N GLN A 191 -3.09 14.53 -8.17
CA GLN A 191 -3.56 14.52 -9.56
C GLN A 191 -2.45 15.01 -10.47
N ASN A 192 -2.14 14.24 -11.51
CA ASN A 192 -1.55 14.81 -12.72
C ASN A 192 -2.61 15.70 -13.35
N ALA A 193 -2.40 17.01 -13.28
CA ALA A 193 -3.31 18.01 -13.81
C ALA A 193 -3.26 18.08 -15.34
N PRO A 194 -4.37 18.38 -16.02
CA PRO A 194 -4.38 18.72 -17.45
C PRO A 194 -3.61 20.03 -17.67
N LEU A 195 -3.13 20.21 -18.89
CA LEU A 195 -2.43 21.41 -19.36
C LEU A 195 -3.28 22.65 -19.08
N VAL A 196 -2.86 23.40 -18.09
CA VAL A 196 -3.63 24.41 -17.40
C VAL A 196 -3.39 25.77 -18.01
N GLU A 197 -4.43 26.58 -18.08
CA GLU A 197 -4.35 28.04 -18.04
C GLU A 197 -3.23 28.49 -17.09
N LYS A 198 -2.44 29.48 -17.51
CA LYS A 198 -1.37 30.05 -16.68
C LYS A 198 -1.93 30.48 -15.33
N ILE A 199 -1.62 29.74 -14.29
CA ILE A 199 -1.87 30.16 -12.93
C ILE A 199 -0.68 31.00 -12.48
N GLU A 200 -0.89 32.27 -12.18
CA GLU A 200 0.12 33.11 -11.52
C GLU A 200 0.24 32.68 -10.06
N LEU A 201 1.41 32.19 -9.69
CA LEU A 201 1.74 31.87 -8.31
C LEU A 201 2.58 33.00 -7.71
N CYS A 202 2.14 33.55 -6.60
CA CYS A 202 2.90 34.50 -5.80
C CYS A 202 3.88 33.79 -4.88
N ALA A 203 4.99 34.42 -4.56
CA ALA A 203 5.91 33.88 -3.56
C ALA A 203 5.21 33.77 -2.19
N PRO A 204 5.24 32.60 -1.53
CA PRO A 204 4.52 32.40 -0.26
C PRO A 204 5.16 33.16 0.92
N VAL A 205 6.36 33.66 0.73
CA VAL A 205 7.11 34.39 1.76
C VAL A 205 7.82 35.58 1.12
N ALA A 206 7.75 36.75 1.73
CA ALA A 206 8.53 37.91 1.32
C ALA A 206 10.02 37.68 1.68
N GLY A 207 10.91 37.80 0.67
CA GLY A 207 12.34 37.54 0.94
C GLY A 207 13.18 37.52 -0.33
N THR A 208 14.44 37.12 -0.18
CA THR A 208 15.40 37.02 -1.28
C THR A 208 15.39 35.59 -1.83
N VAL A 209 15.17 35.47 -3.13
CA VAL A 209 15.21 34.18 -3.83
C VAL A 209 16.66 33.75 -4.05
N LYS A 210 16.99 32.51 -3.74
CA LYS A 210 18.28 31.87 -3.97
C LYS A 210 18.12 30.59 -4.80
N ALA A 211 19.15 30.23 -5.56
CA ALA A 211 19.20 28.92 -6.18
C ALA A 211 19.28 27.81 -5.13
N LEU A 212 18.70 26.65 -5.42
CA LEU A 212 18.78 25.49 -4.52
C LEU A 212 20.22 25.06 -4.22
N SER A 213 21.13 25.21 -5.18
CA SER A 213 22.56 24.95 -5.04
C SER A 213 23.24 25.75 -3.91
N ASP A 214 22.66 26.89 -3.54
CA ASP A 214 23.22 27.80 -2.53
C ASP A 214 22.66 27.57 -1.12
N VAL A 215 21.85 26.53 -0.97
CA VAL A 215 21.26 26.14 0.32
C VAL A 215 22.25 25.27 1.11
N PRO A 216 22.43 25.49 2.43
CA PRO A 216 23.39 24.72 3.24
C PRO A 216 23.07 23.22 3.34
N ASP A 217 21.82 22.82 3.15
CA ASP A 217 21.38 21.42 3.20
C ASP A 217 21.64 20.72 1.86
N LYS A 218 22.46 19.68 1.88
CA LYS A 218 22.85 18.91 0.72
C LYS A 218 21.67 18.22 0.01
N THR A 219 20.65 17.81 0.75
CA THR A 219 19.47 17.13 0.19
C THR A 219 18.72 18.05 -0.78
N PHE A 220 18.66 19.34 -0.46
CA PHE A 220 18.07 20.35 -1.32
C PHE A 220 19.05 20.86 -2.38
N ALA A 221 20.30 21.11 -2.00
CA ALA A 221 21.33 21.61 -2.91
C ALA A 221 21.61 20.66 -4.09
N ASP A 222 21.65 19.36 -3.81
CA ASP A 222 21.85 18.29 -4.80
C ASP A 222 20.57 17.90 -5.56
N LYS A 223 19.45 18.61 -5.33
CA LYS A 223 18.15 18.40 -5.97
C LYS A 223 17.59 16.97 -5.82
N VAL A 224 17.93 16.26 -4.73
CA VAL A 224 17.47 14.88 -4.46
C VAL A 224 15.94 14.80 -4.36
N LEU A 225 15.28 15.85 -3.87
CA LEU A 225 13.84 15.96 -3.72
C LEU A 225 13.13 16.69 -4.88
N GLY A 226 13.88 17.05 -5.93
CA GLY A 226 13.37 17.77 -7.10
C GLY A 226 14.01 19.13 -7.28
N ASP A 227 13.64 19.81 -8.38
CA ASP A 227 14.12 21.16 -8.68
C ASP A 227 13.20 22.23 -8.06
N GLY A 228 13.75 23.40 -7.77
CA GLY A 228 13.01 24.49 -7.13
C GLY A 228 13.87 25.71 -6.83
N ALA A 229 13.33 26.61 -6.02
CA ALA A 229 14.01 27.79 -5.52
C ALA A 229 13.87 27.91 -3.99
N ALA A 230 14.85 28.44 -3.33
CA ALA A 230 14.81 28.74 -1.91
C ALA A 230 14.54 30.24 -1.69
N ILE A 231 13.82 30.57 -0.62
CA ILE A 231 13.56 31.96 -0.24
C ILE A 231 14.12 32.17 1.17
N VAL A 232 14.99 33.16 1.30
CA VAL A 232 15.43 33.65 2.61
C VAL A 232 14.41 34.68 3.08
N PRO A 233 13.60 34.38 4.10
CA PRO A 233 12.52 35.26 4.51
C PRO A 233 13.03 36.57 5.09
N SER A 234 12.40 37.68 4.73
CA SER A 234 12.65 38.98 5.33
C SER A 234 11.72 39.29 6.51
N GLU A 235 10.62 38.57 6.61
CA GLU A 235 9.64 38.66 7.71
C GLU A 235 9.08 37.28 8.02
N GLY A 236 8.56 37.10 9.24
CA GLY A 236 8.00 35.83 9.73
C GLY A 236 6.54 35.59 9.34
N LYS A 237 6.14 35.95 8.10
CA LYS A 237 4.78 35.76 7.60
C LYS A 237 4.78 34.88 6.36
N VAL A 238 3.81 33.98 6.31
CA VAL A 238 3.55 33.09 5.15
C VAL A 238 2.19 33.44 4.55
N TYR A 239 2.13 33.57 3.24
CA TYR A 239 0.93 33.90 2.49
C TYR A 239 0.54 32.74 1.57
N ALA A 240 -0.75 32.63 1.25
CA ALA A 240 -1.20 31.69 0.23
C ALA A 240 -0.60 32.07 -1.13
N PRO A 241 -0.02 31.10 -1.85
CA PRO A 241 0.63 31.38 -3.16
C PRO A 241 -0.38 31.64 -4.29
N ALA A 242 -1.66 31.32 -4.06
CA ALA A 242 -2.74 31.53 -5.02
C ALA A 242 -4.06 31.69 -4.25
N ASP A 243 -5.07 32.22 -4.94
CA ASP A 243 -6.43 32.27 -4.41
C ASP A 243 -6.97 30.84 -4.23
N GLY A 244 -7.61 30.59 -3.09
CA GLY A 244 -8.13 29.28 -2.78
C GLY A 244 -8.92 29.24 -1.47
N THR A 245 -9.47 28.07 -1.15
CA THR A 245 -10.18 27.82 0.11
C THR A 245 -9.33 26.95 1.02
N VAL A 246 -9.23 27.32 2.30
CA VAL A 246 -8.53 26.50 3.30
C VAL A 246 -9.34 25.22 3.53
N ALA A 247 -8.80 24.09 3.12
CA ALA A 247 -9.46 22.78 3.26
C ALA A 247 -9.22 22.14 4.64
N ASN A 248 -8.04 22.38 5.23
CA ASN A 248 -7.70 21.83 6.54
C ASN A 248 -6.64 22.70 7.25
N ILE A 249 -6.71 22.79 8.56
CA ILE A 249 -5.68 23.39 9.42
C ILE A 249 -5.30 22.32 10.46
N MET A 250 -4.00 22.02 10.55
CA MET A 250 -3.47 21.15 11.59
C MET A 250 -3.04 22.01 12.78
N ASP A 251 -3.52 21.68 13.98
CA ASP A 251 -3.11 22.25 15.26
C ASP A 251 -1.75 21.70 15.73
#